data_204d5bcbd855f618aedb2577ef297ddc
#
_entry.id   204d5bcbd855f618aedb2577ef297ddc
#
_cell.length_a   1.000
_cell.length_b   1.000
_cell.length_c   1.000
_cell.angle_alpha   90.00
_cell.angle_beta   90.00
_cell.angle_gamma   90.00
#
_symmetry.space_group_name_H-M   'P 1'
#
loop_
_entity.id
_entity.type
_entity.pdbx_description
1 polymer ?
#
loop_
_entity_poly.entity_id
_entity_poly.type
_entity_poly.pdbx_seq_one_letter_code
_entity_poly.pdbx_strand_id
1 'polypeptide(L)'
;MDITVAYFHPLLHAEVVKHDFEQIRAMGAGSIVYAVHEQEAQRWPRDLERGLRQAQDAGLKVYLSLGRYGNLFAGPLVVPSWYTFHHPKSRVMDRHGRYHDISCFNHQSFRAWLFKEIEHYLRTYPINGILLDEPRGPDITCFCSVCRALCPDVADIHRFRRRSMIDFLGEICACVKRAEAHAKTTIVLLPQDLGQVDELAALPYLDTIGGHLFWQWLREDVSAVEKWGRTIVEVTRQHNKRSQLWLQNFNLDEAGEQELELAFGHILNAEPDEVASYYYWRNNEDPARVWQTTRRLLRRIPRRQLHWQFPLASY
;
A
#
# COMPACT_ATOMS: atom_id res chain seq x y z
N MET A 1 10.56 -16.29 -1.85
CA MET A 1 10.01 -14.98 -2.26
C MET A 1 8.50 -15.13 -2.35
N ASP A 2 7.74 -14.22 -1.74
CA ASP A 2 6.29 -14.24 -1.74
C ASP A 2 5.75 -13.41 -2.92
N ILE A 3 4.49 -13.65 -3.32
CA ILE A 3 3.85 -12.91 -4.40
C ILE A 3 2.55 -12.31 -3.87
N THR A 4 2.39 -11.01 -4.06
CA THR A 4 1.17 -10.26 -3.75
C THR A 4 0.60 -9.62 -4.99
N VAL A 5 -0.72 -9.59 -5.12
CA VAL A 5 -1.40 -8.93 -6.23
C VAL A 5 -2.38 -7.89 -5.69
N ALA A 6 -2.24 -6.66 -6.15
CA ALA A 6 -3.21 -5.61 -5.81
C ALA A 6 -4.48 -5.78 -6.63
N TYR A 7 -5.60 -5.88 -5.94
CA TYR A 7 -6.92 -5.99 -6.52
C TYR A 7 -7.69 -4.69 -6.30
N PHE A 8 -7.70 -3.86 -7.33
CA PHE A 8 -8.27 -2.52 -7.30
C PHE A 8 -9.52 -2.42 -8.19
N HIS A 9 -10.39 -3.42 -8.11
CA HIS A 9 -11.61 -3.53 -8.89
C HIS A 9 -12.84 -3.66 -7.99
N PRO A 10 -13.19 -2.59 -7.25
CA PRO A 10 -14.36 -2.60 -6.39
C PRO A 10 -15.65 -2.73 -7.22
N LEU A 11 -16.74 -3.17 -6.59
CA LEU A 11 -18.09 -3.19 -7.12
C LEU A 11 -18.31 -4.09 -8.36
N LEU A 12 -17.57 -5.20 -8.47
CA LEU A 12 -17.85 -6.20 -9.49
C LEU A 12 -18.85 -7.25 -9.00
N HIS A 13 -19.49 -7.94 -9.95
CA HIS A 13 -20.31 -9.11 -9.62
C HIS A 13 -19.50 -10.15 -8.87
N ALA A 14 -20.10 -10.76 -7.85
CA ALA A 14 -19.44 -11.73 -6.98
C ALA A 14 -18.76 -12.88 -7.72
N GLU A 15 -19.37 -13.38 -8.81
CA GLU A 15 -18.79 -14.45 -9.63
C GLU A 15 -17.53 -14.00 -10.39
N VAL A 16 -17.47 -12.74 -10.83
CA VAL A 16 -16.26 -12.17 -11.46
C VAL A 16 -15.15 -12.05 -10.43
N VAL A 17 -15.45 -11.53 -9.26
CA VAL A 17 -14.47 -11.38 -8.16
C VAL A 17 -13.90 -12.75 -7.75
N LYS A 18 -14.75 -13.75 -7.61
CA LYS A 18 -14.36 -15.12 -7.30
C LYS A 18 -13.41 -15.68 -8.37
N HIS A 19 -13.79 -15.56 -9.63
CA HIS A 19 -12.97 -16.02 -10.75
C HIS A 19 -11.61 -15.30 -10.78
N ASP A 20 -11.57 -14.00 -10.53
CA ASP A 20 -10.33 -13.23 -10.46
C ASP A 20 -9.40 -13.74 -9.36
N PHE A 21 -9.93 -14.02 -8.16
CA PHE A 21 -9.12 -14.56 -7.06
C PHE A 21 -8.61 -15.97 -7.32
N GLU A 22 -9.40 -16.80 -7.97
CA GLU A 22 -8.95 -18.13 -8.45
C GLU A 22 -7.79 -17.97 -9.45
N GLN A 23 -7.87 -17.02 -10.38
CA GLN A 23 -6.80 -16.71 -11.33
C GLN A 23 -5.53 -16.22 -10.61
N ILE A 24 -5.68 -15.29 -9.67
CA ILE A 24 -4.59 -14.76 -8.85
C ILE A 24 -3.92 -15.89 -8.07
N ARG A 25 -4.70 -16.76 -7.47
CA ARG A 25 -4.17 -17.92 -6.74
C ARG A 25 -3.44 -18.90 -7.66
N ALA A 26 -3.99 -19.17 -8.84
CA ALA A 26 -3.42 -20.09 -9.83
C ALA A 26 -2.04 -19.62 -10.38
N MET A 27 -1.76 -18.31 -10.35
CA MET A 27 -0.43 -17.80 -10.74
C MET A 27 0.60 -17.88 -9.63
N GLY A 28 0.22 -18.31 -8.43
CA GLY A 28 1.13 -18.54 -7.31
C GLY A 28 1.10 -17.46 -6.23
N ALA A 29 0.22 -16.46 -6.35
CA ALA A 29 0.09 -15.45 -5.33
C ALA A 29 -0.38 -16.06 -3.99
N GLY A 30 0.24 -15.61 -2.90
CA GLY A 30 -0.10 -15.99 -1.54
C GLY A 30 -1.00 -14.96 -0.85
N SER A 31 -1.06 -13.75 -1.40
CA SER A 31 -1.80 -12.62 -0.81
C SER A 31 -2.32 -11.65 -1.87
N ILE A 32 -3.31 -10.87 -1.46
CA ILE A 32 -3.80 -9.73 -2.20
C ILE A 32 -3.74 -8.46 -1.35
N VAL A 33 -3.62 -7.32 -2.03
CA VAL A 33 -3.94 -6.00 -1.50
C VAL A 33 -5.31 -5.61 -2.04
N TYR A 34 -6.30 -5.58 -1.18
CA TYR A 34 -7.66 -5.17 -1.53
C TYR A 34 -7.83 -3.69 -1.19
N ALA A 35 -8.07 -2.85 -2.19
CA ALA A 35 -8.30 -1.42 -1.95
C ALA A 35 -9.76 -1.18 -1.55
N VAL A 36 -9.96 -0.39 -0.50
CA VAL A 36 -11.26 0.06 -0.04
C VAL A 36 -11.32 1.58 0.01
N HIS A 37 -12.42 2.15 -0.42
CA HIS A 37 -12.71 3.58 -0.28
C HIS A 37 -13.72 3.83 0.85
N GLU A 38 -13.67 5.03 1.45
CA GLU A 38 -14.58 5.42 2.53
C GLU A 38 -16.07 5.23 2.15
N GLN A 39 -16.43 5.63 0.91
CA GLN A 39 -17.80 5.49 0.41
C GLN A 39 -18.22 4.03 0.26
N GLU A 40 -17.32 3.18 -0.24
CA GLU A 40 -17.58 1.76 -0.42
C GLU A 40 -17.85 1.08 0.92
N ALA A 41 -16.96 1.29 1.88
CA ALA A 41 -17.11 0.72 3.21
C ALA A 41 -18.41 1.14 3.91
N GLN A 42 -18.84 2.39 3.74
CA GLN A 42 -20.06 2.91 4.36
C GLN A 42 -21.35 2.52 3.63
N ARG A 43 -21.32 2.48 2.29
CA ARG A 43 -22.51 2.26 1.46
C ARG A 43 -22.79 0.78 1.20
N TRP A 44 -21.72 -0.02 1.04
CA TRP A 44 -21.80 -1.41 0.63
C TRP A 44 -20.98 -2.37 1.52
N PRO A 45 -21.12 -2.29 2.87
CA PRO A 45 -20.30 -3.09 3.79
C PRO A 45 -20.47 -4.60 3.58
N ARG A 46 -21.66 -5.04 3.12
CA ARG A 46 -21.89 -6.46 2.82
C ARG A 46 -21.17 -6.95 1.58
N ASP A 47 -21.03 -6.08 0.57
CA ASP A 47 -20.32 -6.44 -0.65
C ASP A 47 -18.80 -6.43 -0.40
N LEU A 48 -18.31 -5.49 0.40
CA LEU A 48 -16.93 -5.49 0.88
C LEU A 48 -16.64 -6.80 1.65
N GLU A 49 -17.46 -7.15 2.63
CA GLU A 49 -17.30 -8.39 3.39
C GLU A 49 -17.27 -9.62 2.49
N ARG A 50 -18.20 -9.70 1.53
CA ARG A 50 -18.26 -10.81 0.57
C ARG A 50 -16.98 -10.93 -0.24
N GLY A 51 -16.46 -9.81 -0.79
CA GLY A 51 -15.22 -9.80 -1.56
C GLY A 51 -14.03 -10.26 -0.73
N LEU A 52 -13.90 -9.79 0.51
CA LEU A 52 -12.83 -10.19 1.42
C LEU A 52 -12.89 -11.69 1.79
N ARG A 53 -14.11 -12.23 2.02
CA ARG A 53 -14.31 -13.68 2.27
C ARG A 53 -13.95 -14.51 1.03
N GLN A 54 -14.38 -14.10 -0.16
CA GLN A 54 -14.05 -14.80 -1.40
C GLN A 54 -12.53 -14.89 -1.63
N ALA A 55 -11.77 -13.85 -1.26
CA ALA A 55 -10.32 -13.89 -1.32
C ALA A 55 -9.74 -14.95 -0.35
N GLN A 56 -10.26 -15.02 0.86
CA GLN A 56 -9.85 -16.05 1.83
C GLN A 56 -10.24 -17.45 1.38
N ASP A 57 -11.45 -17.63 0.85
CA ASP A 57 -11.92 -18.94 0.33
C ASP A 57 -11.04 -19.42 -0.82
N ALA A 58 -10.46 -18.49 -1.60
CA ALA A 58 -9.44 -18.80 -2.60
C ALA A 58 -8.04 -19.11 -2.00
N GLY A 59 -7.90 -19.06 -0.67
CA GLY A 59 -6.64 -19.32 0.03
C GLY A 59 -5.63 -18.17 -0.03
N LEU A 60 -6.11 -16.93 -0.20
CA LEU A 60 -5.29 -15.71 -0.23
C LEU A 60 -5.32 -15.01 1.13
N LYS A 61 -4.16 -14.54 1.58
CA LYS A 61 -4.10 -13.55 2.67
C LYS A 61 -4.56 -12.19 2.13
N VAL A 62 -5.28 -11.45 2.95
CA VAL A 62 -5.86 -10.16 2.55
C VAL A 62 -5.22 -9.03 3.33
N TYR A 63 -4.60 -8.10 2.64
CA TYR A 63 -4.16 -6.81 3.18
C TYR A 63 -5.08 -5.72 2.65
N LEU A 64 -5.65 -4.93 3.55
CA LEU A 64 -6.57 -3.88 3.17
C LEU A 64 -5.78 -2.58 2.91
N SER A 65 -5.90 -2.02 1.71
CA SER A 65 -5.37 -0.69 1.40
C SER A 65 -6.45 0.36 1.61
N LEU A 66 -6.14 1.37 2.42
CA LEU A 66 -7.04 2.48 2.74
C LEU A 66 -7.01 3.54 1.61
N GLY A 67 -7.60 3.21 0.48
CA GLY A 67 -7.59 4.06 -0.71
C GLY A 67 -8.23 5.43 -0.46
N ARG A 68 -7.44 6.49 -0.57
CA ARG A 68 -7.88 7.89 -0.43
C ARG A 68 -8.46 8.28 0.94
N TYR A 69 -8.25 7.52 1.99
CA TYR A 69 -8.67 7.91 3.35
C TYR A 69 -8.04 9.23 3.75
N GLY A 70 -8.88 10.22 4.01
CA GLY A 70 -8.43 11.59 4.23
C GLY A 70 -7.69 12.22 3.05
N ASN A 71 -7.73 11.64 1.85
CA ASN A 71 -6.86 11.93 0.71
C ASN A 71 -5.35 11.85 1.04
N LEU A 72 -5.01 11.19 2.15
CA LEU A 72 -3.65 11.08 2.65
C LEU A 72 -2.89 9.91 2.01
N PHE A 73 -3.59 8.85 1.62
CA PHE A 73 -3.03 7.68 0.97
C PHE A 73 -3.37 7.65 -0.52
N ALA A 74 -2.56 6.96 -1.32
CA ALA A 74 -2.88 6.71 -2.71
C ALA A 74 -4.08 5.75 -2.84
N GLY A 75 -4.56 5.56 -4.05
CA GLY A 75 -5.66 4.65 -4.32
C GLY A 75 -6.06 4.70 -5.79
N PRO A 76 -6.76 3.67 -6.28
CA PRO A 76 -6.99 3.45 -7.72
C PRO A 76 -7.88 4.50 -8.38
N LEU A 77 -8.75 5.13 -7.64
CA LEU A 77 -9.67 6.15 -8.14
C LEU A 77 -9.42 7.48 -7.43
N VAL A 78 -9.46 8.57 -8.20
CA VAL A 78 -9.42 9.92 -7.64
C VAL A 78 -10.84 10.28 -7.17
N VAL A 79 -11.23 9.75 -6.03
CA VAL A 79 -12.49 10.09 -5.37
C VAL A 79 -12.22 10.98 -4.17
N PRO A 80 -13.05 12.00 -3.90
CA PRO A 80 -12.91 12.81 -2.70
C PRO A 80 -13.08 11.97 -1.43
N SER A 81 -12.22 12.20 -0.44
CA SER A 81 -12.42 11.62 0.89
C SER A 81 -13.68 12.21 1.52
N TRP A 82 -14.56 11.35 2.04
CA TRP A 82 -15.75 11.77 2.76
C TRP A 82 -15.41 12.49 4.06
N TYR A 83 -14.42 11.98 4.79
CA TYR A 83 -13.95 12.67 5.98
C TYR A 83 -13.51 14.09 5.65
N THR A 84 -12.63 14.25 4.66
CA THR A 84 -12.10 15.55 4.24
C THR A 84 -13.22 16.49 3.77
N PHE A 85 -14.22 15.96 3.07
CA PHE A 85 -15.38 16.73 2.61
C PHE A 85 -16.22 17.27 3.78
N HIS A 86 -16.54 16.42 4.75
CA HIS A 86 -17.39 16.78 5.90
C HIS A 86 -16.64 17.54 7.00
N HIS A 87 -15.30 17.55 6.99
CA HIS A 87 -14.48 18.21 8.00
C HIS A 87 -13.52 19.24 7.37
N PRO A 88 -14.05 20.30 6.72
CA PRO A 88 -13.22 21.26 5.98
C PRO A 88 -12.17 21.97 6.84
N LYS A 89 -12.42 22.14 8.15
CA LYS A 89 -11.47 22.74 9.09
C LYS A 89 -10.28 21.84 9.44
N SER A 90 -10.36 20.54 9.17
CA SER A 90 -9.26 19.59 9.37
C SER A 90 -8.37 19.43 8.14
N ARG A 91 -8.61 20.18 7.08
CA ARG A 91 -7.81 20.13 5.84
C ARG A 91 -6.46 20.78 6.01
N VAL A 92 -5.51 20.33 5.19
CA VAL A 92 -4.24 21.00 5.00
C VAL A 92 -4.49 22.42 4.49
N MET A 93 -3.83 23.40 5.10
CA MET A 93 -3.86 24.80 4.70
C MET A 93 -2.45 25.23 4.26
N ASP A 94 -2.30 25.80 3.08
CA ASP A 94 -1.00 26.29 2.62
C ASP A 94 -0.61 27.64 3.28
N ARG A 95 0.59 28.14 2.96
CA ARG A 95 1.09 29.42 3.51
C ARG A 95 0.27 30.65 3.12
N HIS A 96 -0.56 30.53 2.08
CA HIS A 96 -1.43 31.61 1.59
C HIS A 96 -2.85 31.52 2.20
N GLY A 97 -3.09 30.57 3.11
CA GLY A 97 -4.38 30.38 3.76
C GLY A 97 -5.39 29.56 2.93
N ARG A 98 -4.97 28.96 1.81
CA ARG A 98 -5.85 28.15 0.96
C ARG A 98 -5.90 26.71 1.49
N TYR A 99 -7.10 26.18 1.59
CA TYR A 99 -7.31 24.79 1.96
C TYR A 99 -7.12 23.86 0.75
N HIS A 100 -6.45 22.75 1.00
CA HIS A 100 -6.26 21.67 0.05
C HIS A 100 -7.14 20.48 0.42
N ASP A 101 -7.53 19.68 -0.56
CA ASP A 101 -8.43 18.55 -0.35
C ASP A 101 -7.69 17.32 0.20
N ILE A 102 -6.93 17.53 1.28
CA ILE A 102 -6.18 16.54 2.04
C ILE A 102 -6.39 16.82 3.51
N SER A 103 -6.67 15.81 4.33
CA SER A 103 -6.77 15.95 5.78
C SER A 103 -5.39 16.17 6.40
N CYS A 104 -5.32 17.10 7.33
CA CYS A 104 -4.11 17.31 8.11
C CYS A 104 -4.00 16.22 9.19
N PHE A 105 -3.01 15.38 9.10
CA PHE A 105 -2.79 14.28 10.04
C PHE A 105 -2.38 14.74 11.46
N ASN A 106 -2.15 16.02 11.69
CA ASN A 106 -1.95 16.59 13.02
C ASN A 106 -3.27 16.95 13.73
N HIS A 107 -4.40 16.92 13.03
CA HIS A 107 -5.70 17.10 13.66
C HIS A 107 -6.12 15.84 14.44
N GLN A 108 -6.37 15.99 15.74
CA GLN A 108 -6.78 14.89 16.62
C GLN A 108 -8.07 14.22 16.17
N SER A 109 -9.03 15.00 15.65
CA SER A 109 -10.29 14.46 15.12
C SER A 109 -10.06 13.52 13.93
N PHE A 110 -9.10 13.85 13.03
CA PHE A 110 -8.76 12.98 11.92
C PHE A 110 -8.08 11.70 12.40
N ARG A 111 -7.10 11.82 13.30
CA ARG A 111 -6.43 10.64 13.89
C ARG A 111 -7.41 9.71 14.57
N ALA A 112 -8.27 10.24 15.45
CA ALA A 112 -9.26 9.47 16.17
C ALA A 112 -10.23 8.75 15.24
N TRP A 113 -10.69 9.42 14.18
CA TRP A 113 -11.53 8.81 13.17
C TRP A 113 -10.80 7.69 12.41
N LEU A 114 -9.60 7.95 11.89
CA LEU A 114 -8.84 6.96 11.12
C LEU A 114 -8.50 5.72 11.95
N PHE A 115 -8.10 5.90 13.21
CA PHE A 115 -7.80 4.78 14.10
C PHE A 115 -9.03 3.93 14.39
N LYS A 116 -10.19 4.58 14.57
CA LYS A 116 -11.46 3.88 14.74
C LYS A 116 -11.84 3.06 13.50
N GLU A 117 -11.64 3.60 12.31
CA GLU A 117 -11.87 2.86 11.05
C GLU A 117 -10.94 1.63 10.94
N ILE A 118 -9.63 1.82 11.21
CA ILE A 118 -8.66 0.71 11.20
C ILE A 118 -9.05 -0.37 12.20
N GLU A 119 -9.37 -0.01 13.44
CA GLU A 119 -9.82 -0.96 14.47
C GLU A 119 -11.10 -1.68 14.05
N HIS A 120 -12.06 -0.96 13.46
CA HIS A 120 -13.28 -1.54 12.95
C HIS A 120 -13.00 -2.59 11.88
N TYR A 121 -12.15 -2.28 10.89
CA TYR A 121 -11.81 -3.24 9.83
C TYR A 121 -11.15 -4.50 10.37
N LEU A 122 -10.17 -4.36 11.24
CA LEU A 122 -9.44 -5.48 11.81
C LEU A 122 -10.31 -6.38 12.69
N ARG A 123 -11.33 -5.83 13.36
CA ARG A 123 -12.24 -6.61 14.21
C ARG A 123 -13.42 -7.20 13.46
N THR A 124 -13.83 -6.57 12.36
CA THR A 124 -15.06 -6.94 11.64
C THR A 124 -14.79 -7.86 10.46
N TYR A 125 -13.70 -7.60 9.74
CA TYR A 125 -13.42 -8.28 8.48
C TYR A 125 -12.26 -9.27 8.62
N PRO A 126 -12.29 -10.36 7.83
CA PRO A 126 -11.24 -11.37 7.84
C PRO A 126 -10.00 -10.89 7.07
N ILE A 127 -9.25 -9.94 7.60
CA ILE A 127 -8.06 -9.39 6.98
C ILE A 127 -6.79 -9.71 7.78
N ASN A 128 -5.67 -9.80 7.08
CA ASN A 128 -4.37 -10.14 7.66
C ASN A 128 -3.52 -8.92 8.00
N GLY A 129 -3.97 -7.73 7.60
CA GLY A 129 -3.26 -6.49 7.90
C GLY A 129 -3.73 -5.30 7.08
N ILE A 130 -3.01 -4.19 7.26
CA ILE A 130 -3.27 -2.90 6.61
C ILE A 130 -2.06 -2.52 5.76
N LEU A 131 -2.33 -2.02 4.57
CA LEU A 131 -1.33 -1.41 3.70
C LEU A 131 -1.61 0.09 3.58
N LEU A 132 -0.57 0.88 3.86
CA LEU A 132 -0.56 2.33 3.73
C LEU A 132 0.16 2.69 2.42
N ASP A 133 -0.61 3.06 1.44
CA ASP A 133 -0.15 3.28 0.08
C ASP A 133 0.28 4.72 -0.13
N GLU A 134 1.56 4.95 -0.42
CA GLU A 134 2.15 6.27 -0.69
C GLU A 134 1.65 7.36 0.28
N PRO A 135 1.97 7.31 1.58
CA PRO A 135 1.52 8.33 2.52
C PRO A 135 1.97 9.72 2.06
N ARG A 136 1.01 10.59 1.75
CA ARG A 136 1.27 11.92 1.18
C ARG A 136 1.65 12.91 2.28
N GLY A 137 2.91 12.91 2.64
CA GLY A 137 3.40 13.76 3.71
C GLY A 137 4.05 15.05 3.28
N PRO A 138 5.15 15.00 2.53
CA PRO A 138 6.03 16.15 2.35
C PRO A 138 5.55 17.20 1.36
N ASP A 139 4.77 16.81 0.34
CA ASP A 139 4.50 17.66 -0.83
C ASP A 139 3.69 18.93 -0.52
N ILE A 140 2.84 18.89 0.51
CA ILE A 140 2.04 20.03 0.92
C ILE A 140 2.26 20.32 2.40
N THR A 141 3.10 21.32 2.67
CA THR A 141 3.32 21.80 4.04
C THR A 141 2.07 22.44 4.59
N CYS A 142 1.64 21.99 5.76
CA CYS A 142 0.44 22.49 6.42
C CYS A 142 0.73 23.65 7.36
N PHE A 143 -0.01 24.76 7.17
CA PHE A 143 0.03 25.96 8.00
C PHE A 143 -1.28 26.19 8.75
N CYS A 144 -2.11 25.16 8.97
CA CYS A 144 -3.31 25.28 9.78
C CYS A 144 -2.97 25.64 11.24
N SER A 145 -3.98 26.10 11.99
CA SER A 145 -3.80 26.52 13.39
C SER A 145 -3.14 25.46 14.27
N VAL A 146 -3.49 24.18 14.05
CA VAL A 146 -2.88 23.07 14.80
C VAL A 146 -1.39 22.93 14.49
N CYS A 147 -1.01 22.92 13.20
CA CYS A 147 0.41 22.80 12.82
C CYS A 147 1.23 24.01 13.29
N ARG A 148 0.66 25.23 13.22
CA ARG A 148 1.34 26.45 13.75
C ARG A 148 1.51 26.40 15.26
N ALA A 149 0.55 25.87 15.99
CA ALA A 149 0.66 25.72 17.45
C ALA A 149 1.72 24.67 17.84
N LEU A 150 1.83 23.59 17.07
CA LEU A 150 2.83 22.52 17.30
C LEU A 150 4.24 22.89 16.82
N CYS A 151 4.36 23.77 15.84
CA CYS A 151 5.62 24.26 15.29
C CYS A 151 5.52 25.79 15.09
N PRO A 152 5.79 26.59 16.13
CA PRO A 152 5.73 28.05 16.06
C PRO A 152 6.78 28.66 15.10
N ASP A 153 7.96 28.03 14.99
CA ASP A 153 8.99 28.46 14.05
C ASP A 153 8.74 27.94 12.64
N VAL A 154 8.38 28.86 11.76
CA VAL A 154 8.07 28.55 10.34
C VAL A 154 9.32 28.03 9.59
N ALA A 155 10.54 28.38 10.01
CA ALA A 155 11.76 27.88 9.39
C ALA A 155 11.91 26.36 9.55
N ASP A 156 11.39 25.79 10.63
CA ASP A 156 11.43 24.36 10.92
C ASP A 156 10.21 23.56 10.42
N ILE A 157 9.25 24.23 9.80
CA ILE A 157 7.93 23.61 9.47
C ILE A 157 8.06 22.36 8.56
N HIS A 158 9.01 22.32 7.63
CA HIS A 158 9.23 21.17 6.77
C HIS A 158 9.77 19.97 7.56
N ARG A 159 10.76 20.20 8.43
CA ARG A 159 11.32 19.17 9.32
C ARG A 159 10.26 18.66 10.29
N PHE A 160 9.50 19.57 10.90
CA PHE A 160 8.37 19.24 11.76
C PHE A 160 7.37 18.33 11.05
N ARG A 161 6.96 18.71 9.82
CA ARG A 161 5.99 17.92 9.08
C ARG A 161 6.47 16.51 8.78
N ARG A 162 7.71 16.36 8.33
CA ARG A 162 8.33 15.05 8.07
C ARG A 162 8.31 14.19 9.33
N ARG A 163 8.79 14.71 10.45
CA ARG A 163 8.79 14.02 11.74
C ARG A 163 7.38 13.65 12.19
N SER A 164 6.45 14.59 12.12
CA SER A 164 5.04 14.35 12.48
C SER A 164 4.39 13.27 11.61
N MET A 165 4.79 13.14 10.34
CA MET A 165 4.28 12.06 9.48
C MET A 165 4.81 10.70 9.93
N ILE A 166 6.10 10.60 10.22
CA ILE A 166 6.71 9.35 10.72
C ILE A 166 6.08 8.95 12.06
N ASP A 167 5.92 9.89 12.98
CA ASP A 167 5.25 9.65 14.26
C ASP A 167 3.80 9.16 14.05
N PHE A 168 3.06 9.80 13.15
CA PHE A 168 1.69 9.41 12.83
C PHE A 168 1.60 8.00 12.21
N LEU A 169 2.51 7.65 11.30
CA LEU A 169 2.59 6.31 10.73
C LEU A 169 2.94 5.27 11.80
N GLY A 170 3.82 5.61 12.74
CA GLY A 170 4.12 4.79 13.89
C GLY A 170 2.89 4.55 14.79
N GLU A 171 2.08 5.58 15.02
CA GLU A 171 0.81 5.45 15.77
C GLU A 171 -0.20 4.55 15.03
N ILE A 172 -0.27 4.61 13.69
CA ILE A 172 -1.09 3.66 12.90
C ILE A 172 -0.59 2.24 13.09
N CYS A 173 0.72 2.00 12.98
CA CYS A 173 1.29 0.67 13.19
C CYS A 173 0.96 0.13 14.59
N ALA A 174 1.08 0.97 15.61
CA ALA A 174 0.71 0.61 16.98
C ALA A 174 -0.80 0.36 17.15
N CYS A 175 -1.65 1.13 16.47
CA CYS A 175 -3.10 0.92 16.44
C CYS A 175 -3.45 -0.45 15.84
N VAL A 176 -2.84 -0.81 14.72
CA VAL A 176 -3.03 -2.14 14.08
C VAL A 176 -2.68 -3.26 15.06
N LYS A 177 -1.53 -3.19 15.72
CA LYS A 177 -1.10 -4.24 16.67
C LYS A 177 -1.97 -4.33 17.93
N ARG A 178 -2.51 -3.21 18.42
CA ARG A 178 -3.47 -3.23 19.53
C ARG A 178 -4.81 -3.82 19.14
N ALA A 179 -5.27 -3.56 17.92
CA ALA A 179 -6.54 -4.08 17.43
C ALA A 179 -6.48 -5.59 17.14
N GLU A 180 -5.37 -6.03 16.53
CA GLU A 180 -5.12 -7.43 16.18
C GLU A 180 -3.60 -7.70 16.19
N ALA A 181 -3.13 -8.43 17.19
CA ALA A 181 -1.70 -8.65 17.45
C ALA A 181 -0.95 -9.33 16.28
N HIS A 182 -1.64 -10.17 15.51
CA HIS A 182 -1.05 -10.88 14.37
C HIS A 182 -1.17 -10.14 13.04
N ALA A 183 -1.98 -9.07 12.99
CA ALA A 183 -2.10 -8.25 11.78
C ALA A 183 -0.77 -7.59 11.41
N LYS A 184 -0.51 -7.48 10.11
CA LYS A 184 0.70 -6.87 9.58
C LYS A 184 0.45 -5.47 9.05
N THR A 185 1.44 -4.60 9.16
CA THR A 185 1.41 -3.27 8.58
C THR A 185 2.48 -3.15 7.51
N THR A 186 2.07 -2.70 6.34
CA THR A 186 2.96 -2.40 5.20
C THR A 186 2.86 -0.91 4.87
N ILE A 187 3.99 -0.26 4.65
CA ILE A 187 4.07 1.10 4.09
C ILE A 187 4.74 1.00 2.73
N VAL A 188 4.10 1.53 1.70
CA VAL A 188 4.65 1.55 0.33
C VAL A 188 5.06 2.97 -0.04
N LEU A 189 6.28 3.12 -0.55
CA LEU A 189 6.91 4.40 -0.86
C LEU A 189 7.10 4.56 -2.37
N LEU A 190 7.09 5.80 -2.82
CA LEU A 190 7.62 6.17 -4.13
C LEU A 190 9.14 6.40 -4.06
N PRO A 191 9.87 6.31 -5.18
CA PRO A 191 11.32 6.52 -5.21
C PRO A 191 11.80 7.87 -4.62
N GLN A 192 11.03 8.94 -4.79
CA GLN A 192 11.35 10.24 -4.20
C GLN A 192 11.27 10.26 -2.66
N ASP A 193 10.57 9.30 -2.06
CA ASP A 193 10.39 9.20 -0.61
C ASP A 193 11.42 8.29 0.06
N LEU A 194 12.31 7.65 -0.71
CA LEU A 194 13.31 6.71 -0.18
C LEU A 194 14.30 7.35 0.81
N GLY A 195 14.43 8.67 0.80
CA GLY A 195 15.19 9.40 1.83
C GLY A 195 14.63 9.25 3.26
N GLN A 196 13.44 8.67 3.43
CA GLN A 196 12.80 8.43 4.72
C GLN A 196 12.77 6.94 5.10
N VAL A 197 13.28 6.06 4.24
CA VAL A 197 13.15 4.60 4.40
C VAL A 197 13.77 4.10 5.72
N ASP A 198 14.89 4.66 6.14
CA ASP A 198 15.58 4.27 7.37
C ASP A 198 14.77 4.65 8.63
N GLU A 199 14.26 5.89 8.67
CA GLU A 199 13.42 6.37 9.77
C GLU A 199 12.12 5.55 9.89
N LEU A 200 11.52 5.17 8.76
CA LEU A 200 10.34 4.31 8.73
C LEU A 200 10.66 2.88 9.15
N ALA A 201 11.78 2.33 8.69
CA ALA A 201 12.20 0.97 9.07
C ALA A 201 12.46 0.84 10.57
N ALA A 202 12.85 1.93 11.24
CA ALA A 202 13.03 1.96 12.69
C ALA A 202 11.71 1.91 13.50
N LEU A 203 10.54 2.06 12.86
CA LEU A 203 9.25 2.00 13.55
C LEU A 203 9.00 0.61 14.13
N PRO A 204 8.68 0.49 15.44
CA PRO A 204 8.69 -0.81 16.15
C PRO A 204 7.65 -1.79 15.62
N TYR A 205 6.48 -1.34 15.21
CA TYR A 205 5.35 -2.18 14.81
C TYR A 205 5.12 -2.24 13.30
N LEU A 206 6.00 -1.65 12.51
CA LEU A 206 6.00 -1.81 11.07
C LEU A 206 6.56 -3.20 10.72
N ASP A 207 5.91 -3.93 9.82
CA ASP A 207 6.35 -5.27 9.40
C ASP A 207 7.07 -5.25 8.05
N THR A 208 6.57 -4.44 7.10
CA THR A 208 7.05 -4.44 5.71
C THR A 208 7.18 -3.02 5.16
N ILE A 209 8.25 -2.77 4.43
CA ILE A 209 8.37 -1.58 3.57
C ILE A 209 8.30 -2.03 2.12
N GLY A 210 7.39 -1.43 1.38
CA GLY A 210 7.26 -1.60 -0.05
C GLY A 210 7.81 -0.41 -0.83
N GLY A 211 8.12 -0.63 -2.10
CA GLY A 211 8.48 0.42 -3.04
C GLY A 211 7.79 0.27 -4.38
N HIS A 212 7.16 1.33 -4.83
CA HIS A 212 6.61 1.47 -6.16
C HIS A 212 7.72 1.81 -7.14
N LEU A 213 8.25 0.82 -7.84
CA LEU A 213 9.39 0.99 -8.75
C LEU A 213 8.89 1.37 -10.16
N PHE A 214 8.19 2.51 -10.25
CA PHE A 214 7.45 2.95 -11.43
C PHE A 214 8.33 3.77 -12.39
N TRP A 215 9.23 3.11 -13.09
CA TRP A 215 10.23 3.76 -13.94
C TRP A 215 9.58 4.58 -15.07
N GLN A 216 8.63 4.03 -15.78
CA GLN A 216 8.02 4.71 -16.91
C GLN A 216 7.13 5.88 -16.46
N TRP A 217 6.36 5.70 -15.38
CA TRP A 217 5.54 6.79 -14.82
C TRP A 217 6.40 7.95 -14.31
N LEU A 218 7.56 7.67 -13.76
CA LEU A 218 8.53 8.68 -13.31
C LEU A 218 9.46 9.18 -14.42
N ARG A 219 9.38 8.60 -15.63
CA ARG A 219 10.24 8.91 -16.79
C ARG A 219 11.72 8.67 -16.51
N GLU A 220 12.00 7.59 -15.81
CA GLU A 220 13.34 7.14 -15.49
C GLU A 220 13.75 5.95 -16.37
N ASP A 221 15.04 5.70 -16.48
CA ASP A 221 15.56 4.50 -17.12
C ASP A 221 15.18 3.26 -16.33
N VAL A 222 14.86 2.17 -17.00
CA VAL A 222 14.43 0.91 -16.37
C VAL A 222 15.46 0.34 -15.39
N SER A 223 16.75 0.63 -15.57
CA SER A 223 17.82 0.23 -14.63
C SER A 223 17.69 0.88 -13.24
N ALA A 224 16.99 2.02 -13.14
CA ALA A 224 16.71 2.66 -11.86
C ALA A 224 15.90 1.76 -10.91
N VAL A 225 15.11 0.83 -11.45
CA VAL A 225 14.33 -0.18 -10.69
C VAL A 225 15.23 -0.98 -9.75
N GLU A 226 16.39 -1.43 -10.22
CA GLU A 226 17.33 -2.19 -9.38
C GLU A 226 17.92 -1.33 -8.26
N LYS A 227 18.34 -0.12 -8.58
CA LYS A 227 18.91 0.81 -7.59
C LYS A 227 17.91 1.10 -6.46
N TRP A 228 16.69 1.45 -6.80
CA TRP A 228 15.63 1.72 -5.81
C TRP A 228 15.31 0.46 -4.99
N GLY A 229 15.18 -0.68 -5.67
CA GLY A 229 14.91 -1.95 -5.02
C GLY A 229 15.99 -2.33 -4.01
N ARG A 230 17.27 -2.22 -4.36
CA ARG A 230 18.39 -2.49 -3.46
C ARG A 230 18.37 -1.57 -2.23
N THR A 231 18.10 -0.28 -2.41
CA THR A 231 17.98 0.66 -1.28
C THR A 231 16.95 0.18 -0.26
N ILE A 232 15.76 -0.23 -0.71
CA ILE A 232 14.70 -0.72 0.17
C ILE A 232 15.13 -2.02 0.86
N VAL A 233 15.65 -2.98 0.09
CA VAL A 233 16.04 -4.30 0.61
C VAL A 233 17.17 -4.20 1.63
N GLU A 234 18.17 -3.39 1.38
CA GLU A 234 19.30 -3.19 2.30
C GLU A 234 18.84 -2.59 3.63
N VAL A 235 18.05 -1.52 3.59
CA VAL A 235 17.56 -0.87 4.80
C VAL A 235 16.60 -1.78 5.58
N THR A 236 15.67 -2.44 4.90
CA THR A 236 14.74 -3.36 5.58
C THR A 236 15.46 -4.51 6.27
N ARG A 237 16.51 -5.08 5.65
CA ARG A 237 17.35 -6.11 6.27
C ARG A 237 18.07 -5.61 7.54
N GLN A 238 18.62 -4.38 7.52
CA GLN A 238 19.28 -3.78 8.69
C GLN A 238 18.34 -3.65 9.89
N HIS A 239 17.06 -3.37 9.64
CA HIS A 239 16.04 -3.19 10.67
C HIS A 239 15.20 -4.46 10.96
N ASN A 240 15.56 -5.62 10.41
CA ASN A 240 14.78 -6.87 10.50
C ASN A 240 13.33 -6.72 10.03
N LYS A 241 13.10 -5.91 9.00
CA LYS A 241 11.81 -5.76 8.32
C LYS A 241 11.78 -6.54 7.02
N ARG A 242 10.59 -6.76 6.49
CA ARG A 242 10.41 -7.36 5.16
C ARG A 242 10.44 -6.27 4.09
N SER A 243 10.94 -6.65 2.94
CA SER A 243 10.93 -5.83 1.71
C SER A 243 9.86 -6.32 0.74
N GLN A 244 9.12 -5.37 0.12
CA GLN A 244 8.13 -5.64 -0.92
C GLN A 244 8.40 -4.73 -2.12
N LEU A 245 8.67 -5.28 -3.29
CA LEU A 245 8.95 -4.50 -4.49
C LEU A 245 7.82 -4.64 -5.51
N TRP A 246 7.30 -3.50 -5.97
CA TRP A 246 6.16 -3.41 -6.86
C TRP A 246 6.58 -3.23 -8.30
N LEU A 247 6.20 -4.18 -9.16
CA LEU A 247 6.37 -4.09 -10.60
C LEU A 247 5.33 -3.14 -11.19
N GLN A 248 5.78 -2.14 -11.94
CA GLN A 248 4.86 -1.32 -12.73
C GLN A 248 4.32 -2.16 -13.88
N ASN A 249 3.05 -2.50 -13.83
CA ASN A 249 2.31 -3.17 -14.91
C ASN A 249 1.02 -2.40 -15.24
N PHE A 250 1.08 -1.09 -15.17
CA PHE A 250 0.00 -0.16 -15.49
C PHE A 250 0.54 1.10 -16.13
N ASN A 251 -0.30 1.79 -16.91
CA ASN A 251 0.06 3.00 -17.66
C ASN A 251 1.31 2.79 -18.53
N LEU A 252 1.44 1.62 -19.14
CA LEU A 252 2.52 1.30 -20.03
C LEU A 252 2.09 1.60 -21.46
N ASP A 253 2.97 2.29 -22.19
CA ASP A 253 2.95 2.32 -23.64
C ASP A 253 3.69 1.09 -24.21
N GLU A 254 3.82 1.01 -25.53
CA GLU A 254 4.47 -0.11 -26.19
C GLU A 254 5.93 -0.30 -25.74
N ALA A 255 6.67 0.79 -25.52
CA ALA A 255 8.04 0.73 -25.04
C ALA A 255 8.12 0.17 -23.62
N GLY A 256 7.28 0.66 -22.72
CA GLY A 256 7.22 0.16 -21.34
C GLY A 256 6.76 -1.28 -21.25
N GLU A 257 5.89 -1.74 -22.15
CA GLU A 257 5.52 -3.15 -22.23
C GLU A 257 6.71 -4.04 -22.66
N GLN A 258 7.58 -3.56 -23.56
CA GLN A 258 8.80 -4.26 -23.95
C GLN A 258 9.83 -4.31 -22.81
N GLU A 259 9.89 -3.29 -21.96
CA GLU A 259 10.79 -3.22 -20.80
C GLU A 259 10.31 -4.02 -19.58
N LEU A 260 9.06 -4.47 -19.56
CA LEU A 260 8.45 -5.13 -18.39
C LEU A 260 9.23 -6.36 -17.89
N GLU A 261 9.78 -7.16 -18.81
CA GLU A 261 10.60 -8.32 -18.46
C GLU A 261 11.95 -7.91 -17.87
N LEU A 262 12.56 -6.84 -18.37
CA LEU A 262 13.80 -6.30 -17.86
C LEU A 262 13.61 -5.70 -16.46
N ALA A 263 12.55 -4.90 -16.27
CA ALA A 263 12.17 -4.35 -14.95
C ALA A 263 11.97 -5.46 -13.91
N PHE A 264 11.30 -6.55 -14.31
CA PHE A 264 11.12 -7.71 -13.44
C PHE A 264 12.46 -8.36 -13.09
N GLY A 265 13.40 -8.48 -14.03
CA GLY A 265 14.77 -8.95 -13.79
C GLY A 265 15.48 -8.07 -12.75
N HIS A 266 15.41 -6.77 -12.87
CA HIS A 266 15.96 -5.81 -11.90
C HIS A 266 15.37 -5.95 -10.49
N ILE A 267 14.06 -6.21 -10.40
CA ILE A 267 13.41 -6.50 -9.12
C ILE A 267 13.99 -7.77 -8.49
N LEU A 268 14.15 -8.84 -9.27
CA LEU A 268 14.71 -10.09 -8.75
C LEU A 268 16.18 -9.95 -8.33
N ASN A 269 16.96 -9.15 -9.04
CA ASN A 269 18.37 -8.86 -8.69
C ASN A 269 18.52 -8.11 -7.36
N ALA A 270 17.48 -7.38 -6.93
CA ALA A 270 17.47 -6.75 -5.61
C ALA A 270 17.15 -7.73 -4.47
N GLU A 271 16.70 -8.94 -4.78
CA GLU A 271 16.39 -10.02 -3.83
C GLU A 271 15.39 -9.64 -2.72
N PRO A 272 14.19 -9.13 -3.05
CA PRO A 272 13.19 -8.78 -2.05
C PRO A 272 12.61 -10.03 -1.38
N ASP A 273 11.94 -9.82 -0.23
CA ASP A 273 11.13 -10.88 0.39
C ASP A 273 9.86 -11.15 -0.40
N GLU A 274 9.33 -10.12 -1.08
CA GLU A 274 8.04 -10.16 -1.74
C GLU A 274 8.04 -9.32 -3.01
N VAL A 275 7.41 -9.84 -4.07
CA VAL A 275 7.12 -9.10 -5.31
C VAL A 275 5.63 -8.84 -5.38
N ALA A 276 5.27 -7.59 -5.66
CA ALA A 276 3.89 -7.16 -5.84
C ALA A 276 3.63 -6.65 -7.25
N SER A 277 2.39 -6.77 -7.71
CA SER A 277 1.93 -6.23 -9.00
C SER A 277 0.44 -5.95 -8.93
N TYR A 278 -0.10 -5.24 -9.93
CA TYR A 278 -1.54 -5.01 -10.05
C TYR A 278 -2.21 -6.13 -10.83
N TYR A 279 -3.45 -6.46 -10.45
CA TYR A 279 -4.32 -7.31 -11.24
C TYR A 279 -4.87 -6.53 -12.43
N TYR A 280 -4.77 -7.06 -13.63
CA TYR A 280 -5.38 -6.59 -14.88
C TYR A 280 -5.69 -5.08 -14.92
N TRP A 281 -4.67 -4.23 -15.07
CA TRP A 281 -4.87 -2.79 -15.12
C TRP A 281 -5.29 -2.33 -16.51
N ARG A 282 -6.41 -1.61 -16.60
CA ARG A 282 -7.04 -1.22 -17.86
C ARG A 282 -6.28 -0.16 -18.64
N ASN A 283 -5.54 0.71 -17.97
CA ASN A 283 -4.84 1.83 -18.59
C ASN A 283 -3.43 1.44 -19.04
N ASN A 284 -3.37 0.44 -19.93
CA ASN A 284 -2.20 0.06 -20.71
C ASN A 284 -2.58 0.15 -22.20
N GLU A 285 -1.62 0.22 -23.07
CA GLU A 285 -1.90 0.20 -24.52
C GLU A 285 -2.54 -1.15 -24.93
N ASP A 286 -2.00 -2.26 -24.44
CA ASP A 286 -2.62 -3.59 -24.52
C ASP A 286 -2.75 -4.23 -23.13
N PRO A 287 -3.86 -4.00 -22.40
CA PRO A 287 -4.05 -4.53 -21.05
C PRO A 287 -3.98 -6.06 -20.97
N ALA A 288 -4.44 -6.76 -22.00
CA ALA A 288 -4.44 -8.21 -22.04
C ALA A 288 -3.01 -8.77 -22.17
N ARG A 289 -2.19 -8.19 -23.06
CA ARG A 289 -0.78 -8.55 -23.25
C ARG A 289 0.04 -8.29 -21.98
N VAL A 290 -0.10 -7.10 -21.38
CA VAL A 290 0.57 -6.74 -20.11
C VAL A 290 0.22 -7.73 -19.01
N TRP A 291 -1.07 -8.08 -18.87
CA TRP A 291 -1.50 -9.03 -17.87
C TRP A 291 -0.96 -10.45 -18.10
N GLN A 292 -0.99 -10.92 -19.35
CA GLN A 292 -0.41 -12.22 -19.71
C GLN A 292 1.10 -12.27 -19.42
N THR A 293 1.83 -11.21 -19.75
CA THR A 293 3.26 -11.08 -19.46
C THR A 293 3.50 -11.09 -17.95
N THR A 294 2.79 -10.27 -17.20
CA THR A 294 2.89 -10.22 -15.73
C THR A 294 2.66 -11.60 -15.11
N ARG A 295 1.62 -12.32 -15.53
CA ARG A 295 1.34 -13.69 -15.04
C ARG A 295 2.48 -14.65 -15.34
N ARG A 296 3.05 -14.59 -16.55
CA ARG A 296 4.19 -15.42 -16.96
C ARG A 296 5.42 -15.13 -16.10
N LEU A 297 5.71 -13.86 -15.84
CA LEU A 297 6.85 -13.43 -15.02
C LEU A 297 6.70 -13.90 -13.56
N LEU A 298 5.56 -13.64 -12.94
CA LEU A 298 5.33 -14.04 -11.55
C LEU A 298 5.41 -15.55 -11.33
N ARG A 299 5.00 -16.36 -12.32
CA ARG A 299 5.16 -17.84 -12.26
C ARG A 299 6.62 -18.30 -12.25
N ARG A 300 7.58 -17.47 -12.67
CA ARG A 300 9.02 -17.77 -12.62
C ARG A 300 9.61 -17.61 -11.21
N ILE A 301 8.91 -16.97 -10.28
CA ILE A 301 9.35 -16.81 -8.89
C ILE A 301 9.37 -18.19 -8.22
N PRO A 302 10.52 -18.65 -7.68
CA PRO A 302 10.61 -19.91 -6.97
C PRO A 302 9.66 -19.90 -5.76
N ARG A 303 8.74 -20.85 -5.71
CA ARG A 303 7.84 -20.99 -4.55
C ARG A 303 8.67 -21.45 -3.36
N ARG A 304 8.57 -20.77 -2.21
CA ARG A 304 9.02 -21.36 -0.95
C ARG A 304 8.17 -22.62 -0.72
N GLN A 305 8.81 -23.79 -0.72
CA GLN A 305 8.14 -25.00 -0.23
C GLN A 305 7.84 -24.77 1.25
N LEU A 306 6.60 -24.53 1.59
CA LEU A 306 6.11 -24.59 2.97
C LEU A 306 6.16 -26.06 3.38
N HIS A 307 7.28 -26.50 3.97
CA HIS A 307 7.32 -27.74 4.71
C HIS A 307 6.45 -27.58 5.96
N TRP A 308 5.16 -27.89 5.82
CA TRP A 308 4.32 -28.16 6.97
C TRP A 308 4.78 -29.49 7.57
N GLN A 309 5.73 -29.45 8.49
CA GLN A 309 5.93 -30.56 9.41
C GLN A 309 4.77 -30.51 10.41
N PHE A 310 3.71 -31.27 10.12
CA PHE A 310 2.78 -31.65 11.17
C PHE A 310 3.56 -32.56 12.14
N PRO A 311 3.66 -32.21 13.41
CA PRO A 311 4.11 -33.21 14.38
C PRO A 311 3.04 -34.33 14.37
N LEU A 312 3.43 -35.51 13.91
CA LEU A 312 2.65 -36.71 14.10
C LEU A 312 2.46 -36.86 15.62
N ALA A 313 1.24 -36.63 16.10
CA ALA A 313 0.86 -36.98 17.46
C ALA A 313 1.03 -38.50 17.58
N SER A 314 2.05 -38.93 18.33
CA SER A 314 2.18 -40.30 18.79
C SER A 314 1.09 -40.57 19.83
N TYR A 315 0.14 -41.44 19.49
CA TYR A 315 -0.76 -42.09 20.42
C TYR A 315 -0.02 -43.17 21.18
#